data_12a766907f643f37397fce40579d50fd
#
_entry.id   12a766907f643f37397fce40579d50fd
#
_cell.length_a   1.000
_cell.length_b   1.000
_cell.length_c   1.000
_cell.angle_alpha   90.00
_cell.angle_beta   90.00
_cell.angle_gamma   90.00
#
_symmetry.space_group_name_H-M   'P 1'
#
loop_
_entity.id
_entity.type
_entity.pdbx_description
1 polymer ?
#
loop_
_entity_poly.entity_id
_entity_poly.type
_entity_poly.pdbx_seq_one_letter_code
_entity_poly.pdbx_strand_id
1 'polypeptide(L)'
;SGKTTLVNHILSNKRGIKFAVIVNDIGEVNIDADLIQKGGVVGKKEESLVALQNGCICCTLKTDLIEQMFEIMKMQRFDYIVIEASGICEPEPIAQTPCSIPHMGGAYTKYGICRLDCITTVVDALRLQSEFSCGDDLTRKGIDEEDIENLIIQQIEFCNIILLNKAAEVQPEELKRIRQIMLVRMWKNCWELP
;
A
#
# COMPACT_ATOMS: atom_id res chain seq x y z
N SER A 1 5.32 -7.99 6.93
CA SER A 1 5.02 -6.62 7.40
C SER A 1 3.61 -6.48 7.98
N GLY A 2 2.61 -7.22 7.51
CA GLY A 2 1.21 -7.17 7.97
C GLY A 2 0.27 -6.42 7.04
N LYS A 3 0.65 -6.15 5.81
CA LYS A 3 -0.21 -5.52 4.77
C LYS A 3 -1.50 -6.31 4.55
N THR A 4 -1.38 -7.59 4.23
CA THR A 4 -2.53 -8.48 4.00
C THR A 4 -3.44 -8.58 5.23
N THR A 5 -2.87 -8.57 6.44
CA THR A 5 -3.64 -8.53 7.68
C THR A 5 -4.47 -7.25 7.78
N LEU A 6 -3.88 -6.10 7.42
CA LEU A 6 -4.58 -4.81 7.36
C LEU A 6 -5.71 -4.84 6.32
N VAL A 7 -5.44 -5.35 5.11
CA VAL A 7 -6.44 -5.47 4.04
C VAL A 7 -7.61 -6.34 4.49
N ASN A 8 -7.33 -7.49 5.10
CA ASN A 8 -8.38 -8.36 5.66
C ASN A 8 -9.20 -7.66 6.75
N HIS A 9 -8.56 -6.85 7.59
CA HIS A 9 -9.25 -6.06 8.60
C HIS A 9 -10.18 -5.01 7.98
N ILE A 10 -9.72 -4.31 6.93
CA ILE A 10 -10.52 -3.35 6.17
C ILE A 10 -11.73 -4.03 5.54
N LEU A 11 -11.53 -5.19 4.90
CA LEU A 11 -12.60 -5.95 4.24
C LEU A 11 -13.64 -6.48 5.23
N SER A 12 -13.25 -6.76 6.47
CA SER A 12 -14.14 -7.21 7.53
C SER A 12 -14.94 -6.09 8.20
N ASN A 13 -14.88 -4.85 7.67
CA ASN A 13 -15.56 -3.71 8.27
C ASN A 13 -17.09 -3.93 8.35
N LYS A 14 -17.69 -3.42 9.44
CA LYS A 14 -19.13 -3.51 9.67
C LYS A 14 -19.88 -2.22 9.34
N ARG A 15 -19.21 -1.26 8.70
CA ARG A 15 -19.77 0.06 8.38
C ARG A 15 -20.56 0.11 7.07
N GLY A 16 -20.66 -1.02 6.36
CA GLY A 16 -21.34 -1.11 5.07
C GLY A 16 -20.58 -0.50 3.90
N ILE A 17 -19.32 -0.10 4.11
CA ILE A 17 -18.44 0.40 3.05
C ILE A 17 -17.99 -0.77 2.18
N LYS A 18 -18.14 -0.64 0.87
CA LYS A 18 -17.80 -1.69 -0.09
C LYS A 18 -16.43 -1.41 -0.70
N PHE A 19 -15.50 -2.34 -0.47
CA PHE A 19 -14.13 -2.26 -0.97
C PHE A 19 -13.90 -3.24 -2.13
N ALA A 20 -13.25 -2.77 -3.18
CA ALA A 20 -12.54 -3.63 -4.13
C ALA A 20 -11.06 -3.65 -3.77
N VAL A 21 -10.40 -4.78 -3.95
CA VAL A 21 -8.96 -4.93 -3.66
C VAL A 21 -8.23 -5.38 -4.90
N ILE A 22 -7.18 -4.65 -5.26
CA ILE A 22 -6.19 -5.03 -6.25
C ILE A 22 -4.95 -5.47 -5.49
N VAL A 23 -4.60 -6.74 -5.59
CA VAL A 23 -3.37 -7.28 -4.98
C VAL A 23 -2.30 -7.35 -6.05
N ASN A 24 -1.18 -6.71 -5.79
CA ASN A 24 -0.07 -6.64 -6.69
C ASN A 24 1.21 -7.10 -5.99
N ASP A 25 1.37 -8.39 -5.82
CA ASP A 25 2.58 -8.99 -5.27
C ASP A 25 3.41 -9.66 -6.38
N ILE A 26 4.71 -9.35 -6.37
CA ILE A 26 5.67 -9.91 -7.31
C ILE A 26 6.25 -11.19 -6.68
N GLY A 27 5.92 -12.33 -7.25
CA GLY A 27 6.84 -13.46 -7.19
C GLY A 27 6.53 -14.65 -6.31
N GLU A 28 5.41 -14.71 -5.59
CA GLU A 28 4.96 -15.99 -5.02
C GLU A 28 3.45 -16.20 -5.22
N VAL A 29 3.15 -17.29 -5.89
CA VAL A 29 1.86 -17.93 -6.03
C VAL A 29 0.84 -17.52 -4.96
N ASN A 30 -0.15 -16.72 -5.32
CA ASN A 30 -1.56 -16.73 -4.85
C ASN A 30 -1.88 -17.03 -3.36
N ILE A 31 -0.90 -17.01 -2.45
CA ILE A 31 -1.14 -17.28 -1.03
C ILE A 31 -1.95 -16.14 -0.41
N ASP A 32 -1.66 -14.90 -0.79
CA ASP A 32 -2.32 -13.74 -0.22
C ASP A 32 -3.75 -13.54 -0.76
N ALA A 33 -3.98 -13.81 -2.04
CA ALA A 33 -5.33 -13.80 -2.60
C ALA A 33 -6.20 -14.93 -1.99
N ASP A 34 -5.63 -16.10 -1.76
CA ASP A 34 -6.29 -17.22 -1.07
C ASP A 34 -6.52 -16.91 0.42
N LEU A 35 -5.61 -16.20 1.09
CA LEU A 35 -5.80 -15.75 2.46
C LEU A 35 -6.87 -14.65 2.56
N ILE A 36 -6.91 -13.72 1.62
CA ILE A 36 -7.97 -12.72 1.53
C ILE A 36 -9.32 -13.40 1.25
N GLN A 37 -9.36 -14.39 0.37
CA GLN A 37 -10.57 -15.18 0.11
C GLN A 37 -10.99 -16.05 1.29
N LYS A 38 -10.05 -16.66 2.01
CA LYS A 38 -10.32 -17.53 3.16
C LYS A 38 -10.56 -16.78 4.48
N GLY A 39 -9.98 -15.60 4.62
CA GLY A 39 -10.23 -14.71 5.77
C GLY A 39 -11.49 -13.87 5.64
N GLY A 40 -12.03 -13.73 4.45
CA GLY A 40 -13.35 -13.14 4.19
C GLY A 40 -14.43 -14.01 4.78
N VAL A 41 -15.08 -13.51 5.82
CA VAL A 41 -16.22 -14.09 6.52
C VAL A 41 -17.05 -14.97 5.58
N VAL A 42 -17.00 -16.28 5.81
CA VAL A 42 -17.97 -17.25 5.31
C VAL A 42 -19.30 -16.96 5.99
N GLY A 43 -20.02 -16.03 5.45
CA GLY A 43 -21.29 -15.59 5.96
C GLY A 43 -21.98 -14.66 4.98
N LYS A 44 -22.64 -15.24 4.00
CA LYS A 44 -23.58 -14.63 3.04
C LYS A 44 -22.98 -13.83 1.88
N LYS A 45 -22.88 -14.53 0.74
CA LYS A 45 -22.91 -14.04 -0.65
C LYS A 45 -21.83 -13.05 -1.09
N GLU A 46 -20.81 -13.57 -1.75
CA GLU A 46 -20.25 -13.28 -3.11
C GLU A 46 -20.17 -11.82 -3.63
N GLU A 47 -20.42 -10.77 -2.86
CA GLU A 47 -20.56 -9.45 -3.47
C GLU A 47 -19.45 -8.44 -3.12
N SER A 48 -18.50 -8.74 -2.24
CA SER A 48 -17.60 -7.71 -1.73
C SER A 48 -16.12 -7.85 -2.09
N LEU A 49 -15.73 -8.93 -2.74
CA LEU A 49 -14.31 -9.15 -3.09
C LEU A 49 -14.16 -9.48 -4.57
N VAL A 50 -13.55 -8.60 -5.34
CA VAL A 50 -12.94 -8.92 -6.63
C VAL A 50 -11.45 -8.88 -6.44
N ALA A 51 -10.83 -10.04 -6.25
CA ALA A 51 -9.38 -10.18 -6.32
C ALA A 51 -9.01 -10.30 -7.80
N LEU A 52 -8.42 -9.27 -8.36
CA LEU A 52 -7.88 -9.28 -9.71
C LEU A 52 -6.40 -9.63 -9.61
N GLN A 53 -6.02 -10.77 -10.17
CA GLN A 53 -4.66 -11.31 -10.14
C GLN A 53 -3.97 -10.99 -11.45
N ASN A 54 -2.93 -10.18 -11.42
CA ASN A 54 -1.96 -10.11 -12.50
C ASN A 54 -0.57 -9.77 -11.97
N GLY A 55 0.44 -10.39 -12.56
CA GLY A 55 1.82 -10.34 -12.07
C GLY A 55 2.60 -9.07 -12.40
N CYS A 56 3.65 -8.90 -11.70
CA CYS A 56 4.81 -7.99 -11.81
C CYS A 56 4.63 -6.51 -12.22
N ILE A 57 4.93 -5.59 -11.31
CA ILE A 57 4.82 -4.11 -11.42
C ILE A 57 6.04 -3.44 -12.07
N CYS A 58 6.74 -4.00 -12.99
CA CYS A 58 7.81 -3.26 -13.66
C CYS A 58 7.46 -3.00 -15.14
N CYS A 59 7.15 -1.78 -15.51
CA CYS A 59 6.97 -1.27 -16.87
C CYS A 59 5.71 -1.65 -17.69
N THR A 60 5.13 -2.83 -17.56
CA THR A 60 3.88 -3.21 -18.24
C THR A 60 2.63 -2.79 -17.47
N LEU A 61 2.79 -2.43 -16.24
CA LEU A 61 1.79 -2.40 -15.18
C LEU A 61 0.94 -1.16 -15.08
N LYS A 62 1.40 -0.05 -15.56
CA LYS A 62 0.59 1.17 -15.51
C LYS A 62 -0.71 0.97 -16.28
N THR A 63 -0.62 0.28 -17.40
CA THR A 63 -1.77 -0.03 -18.26
C THR A 63 -2.68 -1.04 -17.59
N ASP A 64 -2.12 -2.12 -17.05
CA ASP A 64 -2.90 -3.19 -16.40
C ASP A 64 -3.63 -2.69 -15.14
N LEU A 65 -2.97 -1.85 -14.34
CA LEU A 65 -3.61 -1.26 -13.14
C LEU A 65 -4.75 -0.33 -13.53
N ILE A 66 -4.57 0.49 -14.58
CA ILE A 66 -5.61 1.37 -15.10
C ILE A 66 -6.81 0.55 -15.61
N GLU A 67 -6.57 -0.52 -16.35
CA GLU A 67 -7.62 -1.40 -16.86
C GLU A 67 -8.38 -2.07 -15.72
N GLN A 68 -7.68 -2.58 -14.72
CA GLN A 68 -8.32 -3.18 -13.54
C GLN A 68 -9.16 -2.15 -12.76
N MET A 69 -8.64 -0.95 -12.53
CA MET A 69 -9.40 0.13 -11.90
C MET A 69 -10.64 0.48 -12.72
N PHE A 70 -10.51 0.56 -14.04
CA PHE A 70 -11.62 0.86 -14.94
C PHE A 70 -12.72 -0.21 -14.88
N GLU A 71 -12.38 -1.50 -14.87
CA GLU A 71 -13.35 -2.58 -14.74
C GLU A 71 -14.08 -2.54 -13.39
N ILE A 72 -13.35 -2.22 -12.30
CA ILE A 72 -13.96 -2.02 -10.98
C ILE A 72 -14.94 -0.84 -10.99
N MET A 73 -14.53 0.28 -11.58
CA MET A 73 -15.38 1.48 -11.69
C MET A 73 -16.63 1.22 -12.52
N LYS A 74 -16.53 0.45 -13.60
CA LYS A 74 -17.65 0.03 -14.45
C LYS A 74 -18.72 -0.75 -13.68
N MET A 75 -18.33 -1.49 -12.64
CA MET A 75 -19.27 -2.24 -11.80
C MET A 75 -20.19 -1.34 -10.96
N GLN A 76 -19.81 -0.08 -10.70
CA GLN A 76 -20.59 0.94 -9.97
C GLN A 76 -21.13 0.45 -8.61
N ARG A 77 -20.42 -0.43 -7.93
CA ARG A 77 -20.86 -1.06 -6.67
C ARG A 77 -19.90 -0.92 -5.50
N PHE A 78 -18.71 -0.34 -5.74
CA PHE A 78 -17.68 -0.17 -4.72
C PHE A 78 -17.53 1.31 -4.36
N ASP A 79 -17.28 1.57 -3.08
CA ASP A 79 -17.03 2.91 -2.55
C ASP A 79 -15.54 3.25 -2.58
N TYR A 80 -14.68 2.23 -2.42
CA TYR A 80 -13.22 2.36 -2.39
C TYR A 80 -12.53 1.25 -3.18
N ILE A 81 -11.39 1.61 -3.76
CA ILE A 81 -10.42 0.67 -4.32
C ILE A 81 -9.18 0.69 -3.42
N VAL A 82 -8.82 -0.45 -2.87
CA VAL A 82 -7.59 -0.66 -2.11
C VAL A 82 -6.58 -1.34 -3.02
N ILE A 83 -5.40 -0.76 -3.16
CA ILE A 83 -4.29 -1.34 -3.90
C ILE A 83 -3.25 -1.81 -2.90
N GLU A 84 -3.07 -3.13 -2.76
CA GLU A 84 -1.99 -3.71 -1.97
C GLU A 84 -0.77 -3.88 -2.88
N ALA A 85 0.26 -3.09 -2.62
CA ALA A 85 1.50 -3.13 -3.35
C ALA A 85 2.54 -4.06 -2.71
N SER A 86 3.45 -4.61 -3.51
CA SER A 86 4.59 -5.37 -3.01
C SER A 86 5.42 -4.57 -2.01
N GLY A 87 6.03 -5.25 -1.04
CA GLY A 87 6.93 -4.61 -0.08
C GLY A 87 8.24 -4.07 -0.67
N ILE A 88 8.53 -4.42 -1.92
CA ILE A 88 9.74 -4.01 -2.66
C ILE A 88 9.42 -3.09 -3.84
N CYS A 89 8.24 -2.47 -3.88
CA CYS A 89 7.89 -1.54 -4.95
C CYS A 89 8.09 -0.09 -4.54
N GLU A 90 8.44 0.73 -5.52
CA GLU A 90 8.42 2.18 -5.39
C GLU A 90 6.98 2.67 -5.31
N PRO A 91 6.63 3.53 -4.34
CA PRO A 91 5.25 3.95 -4.14
C PRO A 91 4.76 4.97 -5.19
N GLU A 92 5.65 5.79 -5.71
CA GLU A 92 5.31 6.91 -6.59
C GLU A 92 4.61 6.49 -7.90
N PRO A 93 5.11 5.52 -8.68
CA PRO A 93 4.47 5.10 -9.92
C PRO A 93 3.04 4.58 -9.70
N ILE A 94 2.81 3.88 -8.58
CA ILE A 94 1.49 3.36 -8.23
C ILE A 94 0.55 4.51 -7.87
N ALA A 95 1.00 5.47 -7.08
CA ALA A 95 0.21 6.62 -6.68
C ALA A 95 -0.14 7.55 -7.85
N GLN A 96 0.78 7.70 -8.81
CA GLN A 96 0.54 8.51 -10.02
C GLN A 96 -0.52 7.89 -10.95
N THR A 97 -0.71 6.59 -10.92
CA THR A 97 -1.64 5.89 -11.82
C THR A 97 -3.08 6.39 -11.68
N PRO A 98 -3.74 6.37 -10.50
CA PRO A 98 -5.09 6.92 -10.36
C PRO A 98 -5.17 8.42 -10.70
N CYS A 99 -4.12 9.18 -10.41
CA CYS A 99 -4.05 10.60 -10.75
C CYS A 99 -3.98 10.87 -12.26
N SER A 100 -3.51 9.91 -13.06
CA SER A 100 -3.41 10.05 -14.51
C SER A 100 -4.74 9.77 -15.24
N ILE A 101 -5.65 8.98 -14.67
CA ILE A 101 -6.92 8.57 -15.31
C ILE A 101 -7.76 9.74 -15.79
N PRO A 102 -7.96 10.84 -15.03
CA PRO A 102 -8.74 11.99 -15.48
C PRO A 102 -8.22 12.65 -16.76
N HIS A 103 -6.93 12.48 -17.05
CA HIS A 103 -6.25 13.06 -18.20
C HIS A 103 -6.21 12.14 -19.45
N MET A 104 -6.70 10.90 -19.32
CA MET A 104 -6.66 9.90 -20.40
C MET A 104 -7.83 10.00 -21.37
N GLY A 105 -8.78 10.92 -21.16
CA GLY A 105 -9.92 11.17 -22.04
C GLY A 105 -11.23 10.51 -21.55
N GLY A 106 -12.33 10.91 -22.23
CA GLY A 106 -13.68 10.58 -21.78
C GLY A 106 -14.04 9.09 -21.73
N ALA A 107 -13.31 8.25 -22.46
CA ALA A 107 -13.53 6.80 -22.41
C ALA A 107 -13.22 6.23 -21.01
N TYR A 108 -12.16 6.71 -20.37
CA TYR A 108 -11.73 6.25 -19.04
C TYR A 108 -12.48 6.91 -17.88
N THR A 109 -13.11 8.07 -18.12
CA THR A 109 -13.87 8.79 -17.10
C THR A 109 -15.38 8.54 -17.17
N LYS A 110 -15.81 7.69 -18.12
CA LYS A 110 -17.24 7.39 -18.37
C LYS A 110 -17.99 6.88 -17.13
N TYR A 111 -17.31 6.14 -16.26
CA TYR A 111 -17.90 5.54 -15.06
C TYR A 111 -17.56 6.29 -13.77
N GLY A 112 -16.98 7.47 -13.87
CA GLY A 112 -16.55 8.30 -12.77
C GLY A 112 -15.04 8.52 -12.76
N ILE A 113 -14.54 9.14 -11.69
CA ILE A 113 -13.14 9.45 -11.50
C ILE A 113 -12.71 8.91 -10.13
N CYS A 114 -11.65 8.10 -10.11
CA CYS A 114 -10.99 7.74 -8.88
C CYS A 114 -10.08 8.88 -8.41
N ARG A 115 -10.09 9.14 -7.12
CA ARG A 115 -9.17 10.07 -6.46
C ARG A 115 -8.30 9.29 -5.51
N LEU A 116 -7.00 9.54 -5.54
CA LEU A 116 -6.10 9.05 -4.51
C LEU A 116 -6.48 9.71 -3.17
N ASP A 117 -6.87 8.89 -2.20
CA ASP A 117 -7.33 9.36 -0.89
C ASP A 117 -6.20 9.30 0.13
N CYS A 118 -5.50 8.18 0.19
CA CYS A 118 -4.46 7.93 1.18
C CYS A 118 -3.43 6.91 0.70
N ILE A 119 -2.18 7.13 1.08
CA ILE A 119 -1.09 6.16 0.96
C ILE A 119 -0.71 5.73 2.37
N THR A 120 -0.84 4.43 2.64
CA THR A 120 -0.53 3.85 3.95
C THR A 120 0.67 2.93 3.85
N THR A 121 1.73 3.22 4.58
CA THR A 121 2.90 2.35 4.71
C THR A 121 2.82 1.53 5.99
N VAL A 122 2.91 0.21 5.85
CA VAL A 122 2.93 -0.72 6.99
C VAL A 122 4.37 -1.09 7.30
N VAL A 123 4.86 -0.62 8.43
CA VAL A 123 6.23 -0.82 8.90
C VAL A 123 6.25 -1.87 10.01
N ASP A 124 7.11 -2.87 9.88
CA ASP A 124 7.36 -3.88 10.90
C ASP A 124 8.39 -3.34 11.90
N ALA A 125 7.93 -2.96 13.09
CA ALA A 125 8.79 -2.35 14.11
C ALA A 125 9.88 -3.31 14.60
N LEU A 126 9.57 -4.61 14.70
CA LEU A 126 10.52 -5.63 15.11
C LEU A 126 11.63 -5.81 14.07
N ARG A 127 11.27 -5.75 12.79
CA ARG A 127 12.24 -5.81 11.70
C ARG A 127 13.14 -4.57 11.67
N LEU A 128 12.61 -3.39 11.91
CA LEU A 128 13.41 -2.17 12.05
C LEU A 128 14.38 -2.26 13.21
N GLN A 129 13.97 -2.84 14.34
CA GLN A 129 14.83 -3.06 15.48
C GLN A 129 16.00 -3.98 15.11
N SER A 130 15.71 -5.14 14.49
CA SER A 130 16.70 -6.22 14.29
C SER A 130 17.60 -6.02 13.07
N GLU A 131 17.07 -5.48 11.97
CA GLU A 131 17.77 -5.40 10.69
C GLU A 131 18.28 -3.99 10.36
N PHE A 132 17.74 -2.94 10.99
CA PHE A 132 18.02 -1.54 10.64
C PHE A 132 18.37 -0.69 11.88
N SER A 133 18.93 -1.27 12.91
CA SER A 133 19.42 -0.58 14.12
C SER A 133 18.36 0.39 14.71
N CYS A 134 17.11 -0.04 14.86
CA CYS A 134 15.97 0.78 15.24
C CYS A 134 15.67 1.94 14.27
N GLY A 135 16.13 1.84 13.04
CA GLY A 135 15.96 2.83 11.98
C GLY A 135 17.14 3.79 11.81
N ASP A 136 18.21 3.66 12.59
CA ASP A 136 19.41 4.50 12.43
C ASP A 136 20.06 4.32 11.06
N ASP A 137 20.06 3.11 10.52
CA ASP A 137 20.60 2.83 9.19
C ASP A 137 19.87 3.62 8.10
N LEU A 138 18.61 3.97 8.33
CA LEU A 138 17.84 4.84 7.43
C LEU A 138 18.28 6.32 7.49
N THR A 139 19.11 6.71 8.46
CA THR A 139 19.60 8.09 8.62
C THR A 139 21.06 8.27 8.22
N ARG A 140 21.76 7.19 7.88
CA ARG A 140 23.18 7.25 7.48
C ARG A 140 23.35 8.07 6.18
N LYS A 141 24.55 8.64 6.01
CA LYS A 141 24.94 9.28 4.75
C LYS A 141 25.43 8.24 3.74
N GLY A 142 25.19 8.50 2.45
CA GLY A 142 25.70 7.63 1.37
C GLY A 142 24.89 6.34 1.21
N ILE A 143 23.58 6.39 1.40
CA ILE A 143 22.66 5.34 0.99
C ILE A 143 22.51 5.43 -0.52
N ASP A 144 22.85 4.36 -1.23
CA ASP A 144 22.73 4.30 -2.69
C ASP A 144 21.28 4.03 -3.13
N GLU A 145 20.96 4.37 -4.38
CA GLU A 145 19.60 4.19 -4.93
C GLU A 145 19.16 2.72 -4.94
N GLU A 146 20.10 1.79 -5.06
CA GLU A 146 19.85 0.34 -5.08
C GLU A 146 19.74 -0.27 -3.67
N ASP A 147 20.06 0.47 -2.61
CA ASP A 147 19.99 -0.02 -1.24
C ASP A 147 18.54 -0.21 -0.80
N ILE A 148 18.26 -1.28 -0.04
CA ILE A 148 16.93 -1.53 0.51
C ILE A 148 16.50 -0.43 1.49
N GLU A 149 17.44 0.20 2.16
CA GLU A 149 17.21 1.35 3.02
C GLU A 149 16.62 2.52 2.25
N ASN A 150 17.10 2.78 1.02
CA ASN A 150 16.56 3.83 0.17
C ASN A 150 15.11 3.56 -0.18
N LEU A 151 14.77 2.33 -0.55
CA LEU A 151 13.39 1.93 -0.82
C LEU A 151 12.47 2.11 0.40
N ILE A 152 12.93 1.72 1.58
CA ILE A 152 12.19 1.91 2.84
C ILE A 152 11.98 3.40 3.11
N ILE A 153 13.02 4.22 2.90
CA ILE A 153 12.94 5.68 3.04
C ILE A 153 11.89 6.25 2.09
N GLN A 154 11.92 5.90 0.82
CA GLN A 154 10.93 6.35 -0.17
C GLN A 154 9.50 5.97 0.26
N GLN A 155 9.28 4.74 0.72
CA GLN A 155 7.98 4.30 1.19
C GLN A 155 7.50 5.06 2.43
N ILE A 156 8.40 5.49 3.32
CA ILE A 156 8.08 6.27 4.50
C ILE A 156 7.81 7.73 4.13
N GLU A 157 8.66 8.31 3.31
CA GLU A 157 8.57 9.72 2.93
C GLU A 157 7.37 10.01 2.02
N PHE A 158 6.93 9.04 1.22
CA PHE A 158 5.83 9.19 0.27
C PHE A 158 4.44 8.89 0.83
N CYS A 159 4.33 8.39 2.05
CA CYS A 159 3.04 8.01 2.62
C CYS A 159 2.35 9.13 3.42
N ASN A 160 1.02 9.00 3.57
CA ASN A 160 0.22 9.89 4.42
C ASN A 160 0.07 9.30 5.83
N ILE A 161 0.08 7.97 5.94
CA ILE A 161 -0.11 7.24 7.20
C ILE A 161 0.97 6.17 7.33
N ILE A 162 1.58 6.09 8.51
CA ILE A 162 2.45 4.96 8.89
C ILE A 162 1.73 4.13 9.95
N LEU A 163 1.63 2.83 9.70
CA LEU A 163 1.21 1.85 10.68
C LEU A 163 2.42 1.05 11.17
N LEU A 164 2.79 1.27 12.41
CA LEU A 164 3.83 0.48 13.07
C LEU A 164 3.24 -0.82 13.59
N ASN A 165 3.43 -1.90 12.84
CA ASN A 165 3.03 -3.24 13.22
C ASN A 165 4.05 -3.87 14.17
N LYS A 166 3.61 -4.84 14.98
CA LYS A 166 4.41 -5.54 16.01
C LYS A 166 5.04 -4.59 17.05
N ALA A 167 4.46 -3.41 17.24
CA ALA A 167 4.97 -2.42 18.18
C ALA A 167 4.99 -2.92 19.64
N ALA A 168 4.12 -3.86 20.00
CA ALA A 168 4.07 -4.47 21.32
C ALA A 168 5.22 -5.46 21.58
N GLU A 169 5.93 -5.90 20.55
CA GLU A 169 7.05 -6.82 20.62
C GLU A 169 8.41 -6.10 20.78
N VAL A 170 8.39 -4.76 20.65
CA VAL A 170 9.60 -3.91 20.74
C VAL A 170 9.63 -3.21 22.10
N GLN A 171 10.83 -3.09 22.69
CA GLN A 171 11.00 -2.39 23.95
C GLN A 171 10.57 -0.91 23.84
N PRO A 172 9.95 -0.31 24.89
CA PRO A 172 9.38 1.04 24.83
C PRO A 172 10.37 2.12 24.38
N GLU A 173 11.63 2.05 24.83
CA GLU A 173 12.67 3.02 24.48
C GLU A 173 13.07 2.92 23.01
N GLU A 174 13.21 1.71 22.48
CA GLU A 174 13.51 1.44 21.07
C GLU A 174 12.34 1.84 20.19
N LEU A 175 11.09 1.55 20.60
CA LEU A 175 9.90 1.96 19.89
C LEU A 175 9.79 3.48 19.80
N LYS A 176 10.16 4.19 20.88
CA LYS A 176 10.22 5.67 20.88
C LYS A 176 11.23 6.18 19.86
N ARG A 177 12.41 5.55 19.77
CA ARG A 177 13.43 5.89 18.77
C ARG A 177 12.94 5.66 17.35
N ILE A 178 12.36 4.50 17.07
CA ILE A 178 11.75 4.18 15.77
C ILE A 178 10.73 5.25 15.39
N ARG A 179 9.81 5.58 16.28
CA ARG A 179 8.80 6.63 16.04
C ARG A 179 9.40 7.98 15.70
N GLN A 180 10.46 8.39 16.39
CA GLN A 180 11.13 9.66 16.13
C GLN A 180 11.75 9.68 14.72
N ILE A 181 12.43 8.60 14.31
CA ILE A 181 13.02 8.49 12.98
C ILE A 181 11.94 8.53 11.90
N MET A 182 10.84 7.79 12.09
CA MET A 182 9.72 7.79 11.13
C MET A 182 9.11 9.19 10.98
N LEU A 183 8.89 9.90 12.08
CA LEU A 183 8.36 11.26 12.05
C LEU A 183 9.29 12.22 11.31
N VAL A 184 10.59 12.18 11.60
CA VAL A 184 11.57 13.04 10.93
C VAL A 184 11.57 12.78 9.42
N ARG A 185 11.49 11.52 8.98
CA ARG A 185 11.44 11.17 7.57
C ARG A 185 10.16 11.65 6.89
N MET A 186 9.00 11.43 7.50
CA MET A 186 7.72 11.93 6.96
C MET A 186 7.70 13.45 6.80
N TRP A 187 8.26 14.19 7.76
CA TRP A 187 8.22 15.65 7.76
C TRP A 187 9.18 16.29 6.76
N LYS A 188 10.19 15.55 6.31
CA LYS A 188 11.18 16.08 5.36
C LYS A 188 10.53 16.52 4.05
N ASN A 189 9.56 15.77 3.54
CA ASN A 189 8.84 16.09 2.31
C ASN A 189 7.71 17.11 2.49
N CYS A 190 7.25 17.38 3.72
CA CYS A 190 6.21 18.40 3.94
C CYS A 190 6.71 19.84 3.74
N TRP A 191 8.01 20.08 3.74
CA TRP A 191 8.60 21.42 3.59
C TRP A 191 9.20 21.67 2.20
N GLU A 192 9.31 20.65 1.37
CA GLU A 192 9.87 20.73 0.02
C GLU A 192 8.80 20.79 -1.09
N LEU A 193 7.52 20.89 -0.73
CA LEU A 193 6.46 21.15 -1.70
C LEU A 193 6.48 22.63 -2.08
N PRO A 194 6.56 22.97 -3.39
CA PRO A 194 6.61 24.35 -3.87
C PRO A 194 5.32 25.12 -3.59
#